data_4eab5d2c605b51f44314584d294297c0
#
_entry.id   4eab5d2c605b51f44314584d294297c0
#
_cell.length_a   1.000
_cell.length_b   1.000
_cell.length_c   1.000
_cell.angle_alpha   90.00
_cell.angle_beta   90.00
_cell.angle_gamma   90.00
#
_symmetry.space_group_name_H-M   'P 1'
#
loop_
_entity.id
_entity.type
_entity.pdbx_description
1 polymer ?
#
loop_
_entity_poly.entity_id
_entity_poly.type
_entity_poly.pdbx_seq_one_letter_code
_entity_poly.pdbx_strand_id
1 'polypeptide(L)'
;PAARMVWGNKASILVGDFLLGQAFMMMVETRDVDALGVLSAASAVMAEGEVFQLAKTGDLDTTTADYAEVIRAKTAVLFEAACEVGAMSGGADEAGRKALALYGLELGNAFQLVDDALDYGGQSGTLGKNVGDDLREGKMTLPVILALQAASESERALIASALGNADATDLEVHQVVAIFNRYETLKKTLEKAQDHARAAIAALEQLPDSEMKSILADVVVHSVSRAS
;
A
#
# COMPACT_ATOMS: atom_id res chain seq x y z
N PRO A 1 0.63 -14.41 -14.68
CA PRO A 1 0.72 -15.23 -13.46
C PRO A 1 1.88 -14.74 -12.59
N ALA A 2 1.69 -14.76 -11.26
CA ALA A 2 2.74 -14.37 -10.32
C ALA A 2 3.96 -15.31 -10.43
N ALA A 3 5.15 -14.79 -10.12
CA ALA A 3 6.41 -15.55 -10.23
C ALA A 3 6.35 -16.91 -9.50
N ARG A 4 5.73 -16.96 -8.32
CA ARG A 4 5.55 -18.20 -7.53
C ARG A 4 4.72 -19.26 -8.26
N MET A 5 3.78 -18.84 -9.10
CA MET A 5 2.92 -19.76 -9.88
C MET A 5 3.67 -20.39 -11.07
N VAL A 6 4.68 -19.68 -11.58
CA VAL A 6 5.47 -20.12 -12.73
C VAL A 6 6.69 -20.93 -12.29
N TRP A 7 7.41 -20.49 -11.25
CA TRP A 7 8.70 -21.06 -10.84
C TRP A 7 8.70 -21.65 -9.43
N GLY A 8 7.57 -21.58 -8.70
CA GLY A 8 7.43 -22.07 -7.33
C GLY A 8 8.02 -21.14 -6.27
N ASN A 9 7.65 -21.38 -5.00
CA ASN A 9 8.01 -20.52 -3.87
C ASN A 9 9.53 -20.42 -3.65
N LYS A 10 10.27 -21.53 -3.74
CA LYS A 10 11.71 -21.52 -3.49
C LYS A 10 12.46 -20.61 -4.45
N ALA A 11 12.15 -20.69 -5.75
CA ALA A 11 12.77 -19.83 -6.75
C ALA A 11 12.40 -18.35 -6.53
N SER A 12 11.14 -18.06 -6.21
CA SER A 12 10.67 -16.69 -5.97
C SER A 12 11.37 -16.04 -4.76
N ILE A 13 11.54 -16.78 -3.65
CA ILE A 13 12.24 -16.30 -2.46
C ILE A 13 13.73 -16.04 -2.78
N LEU A 14 14.42 -16.99 -3.42
CA LEU A 14 15.84 -16.84 -3.74
C LEU A 14 16.10 -15.69 -4.72
N VAL A 15 15.20 -15.45 -5.67
CA VAL A 15 15.30 -14.28 -6.56
C VAL A 15 15.08 -13.00 -5.79
N GLY A 16 14.15 -12.96 -4.84
CA GLY A 16 13.96 -11.82 -3.94
C GLY A 16 15.22 -11.52 -3.12
N ASP A 17 15.82 -12.51 -2.50
CA ASP A 17 17.06 -12.38 -1.73
C ASP A 17 18.21 -11.89 -2.61
N PHE A 18 18.35 -12.43 -3.82
CA PHE A 18 19.33 -11.96 -4.78
C PHE A 18 19.13 -10.49 -5.14
N LEU A 19 17.90 -10.07 -5.45
CA LEU A 19 17.57 -8.67 -5.80
C LEU A 19 17.85 -7.73 -4.63
N LEU A 20 17.52 -8.14 -3.40
CA LEU A 20 17.83 -7.36 -2.20
C LEU A 20 19.35 -7.22 -2.03
N GLY A 21 20.11 -8.30 -2.21
CA GLY A 21 21.57 -8.25 -2.18
C GLY A 21 22.15 -7.32 -3.25
N GLN A 22 21.60 -7.34 -4.47
CA GLN A 22 22.00 -6.41 -5.54
C GLN A 22 21.66 -4.96 -5.19
N ALA A 23 20.49 -4.69 -4.60
CA ALA A 23 20.13 -3.35 -4.15
C ALA A 23 21.13 -2.81 -3.11
N PHE A 24 21.54 -3.61 -2.13
CA PHE A 24 22.58 -3.22 -1.17
C PHE A 24 23.93 -2.96 -1.84
N MET A 25 24.34 -3.78 -2.80
CA MET A 25 25.58 -3.52 -3.56
C MET A 25 25.52 -2.18 -4.31
N MET A 26 24.40 -1.90 -4.99
CA MET A 26 24.21 -0.62 -5.70
C MET A 26 24.24 0.56 -4.73
N MET A 27 23.61 0.46 -3.56
CA MET A 27 23.65 1.50 -2.52
C MET A 27 25.10 1.78 -2.05
N VAL A 28 25.89 0.73 -1.81
CA VAL A 28 27.30 0.88 -1.41
C VAL A 28 28.16 1.50 -2.51
N GLU A 29 27.89 1.20 -3.79
CA GLU A 29 28.60 1.78 -4.93
C GLU A 29 28.45 3.31 -5.02
N THR A 30 27.34 3.87 -4.53
CA THR A 30 27.12 5.32 -4.47
C THR A 30 28.12 6.03 -3.53
N ARG A 31 28.66 5.31 -2.55
CA ARG A 31 29.50 5.83 -1.45
C ARG A 31 28.82 6.91 -0.60
N ASP A 32 27.49 6.98 -0.66
CA ASP A 32 26.67 7.87 0.13
C ASP A 32 26.13 7.08 1.33
N VAL A 33 26.73 7.31 2.51
CA VAL A 33 26.37 6.61 3.75
C VAL A 33 25.01 7.05 4.25
N ASP A 34 24.61 8.30 4.03
CA ASP A 34 23.31 8.82 4.44
C ASP A 34 22.20 8.18 3.60
N ALA A 35 22.37 8.09 2.29
CA ALA A 35 21.45 7.39 1.40
C ALA A 35 21.32 5.89 1.76
N LEU A 36 22.45 5.23 2.06
CA LEU A 36 22.45 3.85 2.56
C LEU A 36 21.69 3.75 3.88
N GLY A 37 21.85 4.71 4.79
CA GLY A 37 21.13 4.79 6.06
C GLY A 37 19.62 4.86 5.85
N VAL A 38 19.13 5.75 4.99
CA VAL A 38 17.71 5.92 4.69
C VAL A 38 17.10 4.63 4.11
N LEU A 39 17.73 4.04 3.10
CA LEU A 39 17.20 2.85 2.42
C LEU A 39 17.26 1.59 3.30
N SER A 40 18.31 1.43 4.12
CA SER A 40 18.40 0.31 5.05
C SER A 40 17.38 0.42 6.18
N ALA A 41 17.14 1.64 6.71
CA ALA A 41 16.09 1.87 7.70
C ALA A 41 14.70 1.57 7.12
N ALA A 42 14.41 2.03 5.89
CA ALA A 42 13.16 1.69 5.21
C ALA A 42 12.97 0.17 5.06
N SER A 43 14.02 -0.56 4.69
CA SER A 43 13.98 -2.02 4.57
C SER A 43 13.66 -2.72 5.89
N ALA A 44 14.23 -2.24 7.01
CA ALA A 44 13.92 -2.76 8.34
C ALA A 44 12.46 -2.49 8.73
N VAL A 45 11.98 -1.26 8.54
CA VAL A 45 10.58 -0.88 8.82
C VAL A 45 9.60 -1.69 7.98
N MET A 46 9.92 -1.96 6.70
CA MET A 46 9.08 -2.82 5.86
C MET A 46 8.96 -4.24 6.43
N ALA A 47 10.07 -4.82 6.88
CA ALA A 47 10.05 -6.16 7.48
C ALA A 47 9.23 -6.18 8.78
N GLU A 48 9.35 -5.16 9.62
CA GLU A 48 8.53 -5.00 10.84
C GLU A 48 7.04 -4.85 10.49
N GLY A 49 6.72 -4.06 9.46
CA GLY A 49 5.36 -3.88 8.95
C GLY A 49 4.71 -5.17 8.44
N GLU A 50 5.46 -6.02 7.74
CA GLU A 50 4.98 -7.34 7.32
C GLU A 50 4.70 -8.25 8.52
N VAL A 51 5.57 -8.27 9.52
CA VAL A 51 5.33 -9.03 10.77
C VAL A 51 4.10 -8.50 11.50
N PHE A 52 3.94 -7.17 11.58
CA PHE A 52 2.76 -6.55 12.20
C PHE A 52 1.48 -6.89 11.44
N GLN A 53 1.49 -6.84 10.09
CA GLN A 53 0.35 -7.26 9.28
C GLN A 53 -0.01 -8.73 9.53
N LEU A 54 0.99 -9.63 9.61
CA LEU A 54 0.74 -11.04 9.92
C LEU A 54 0.09 -11.22 11.29
N ALA A 55 0.51 -10.45 12.29
CA ALA A 55 -0.10 -10.49 13.63
C ALA A 55 -1.55 -9.97 13.66
N LYS A 56 -1.93 -9.14 12.68
CA LYS A 56 -3.30 -8.61 12.52
C LYS A 56 -4.17 -9.40 11.55
N THR A 57 -3.63 -10.46 10.93
CA THR A 57 -4.40 -11.30 9.99
C THR A 57 -5.59 -11.95 10.70
N GLY A 58 -6.81 -11.69 10.22
CA GLY A 58 -8.03 -12.24 10.78
C GLY A 58 -8.48 -11.66 12.13
N ASP A 59 -7.77 -10.65 12.65
CA ASP A 59 -8.10 -9.98 13.90
C ASP A 59 -9.22 -8.96 13.70
N LEU A 60 -10.46 -9.33 14.05
CA LEU A 60 -11.66 -8.51 13.89
C LEU A 60 -11.66 -7.23 14.74
N ASP A 61 -10.75 -7.12 15.71
CA ASP A 61 -10.57 -5.94 16.57
C ASP A 61 -9.53 -4.97 16.02
N THR A 62 -8.94 -5.26 14.84
CA THR A 62 -8.00 -4.37 14.16
C THR A 62 -8.63 -3.00 13.92
N THR A 63 -7.93 -1.97 14.34
CA THR A 63 -8.38 -0.57 14.23
C THR A 63 -7.92 0.08 12.92
N THR A 64 -8.54 1.21 12.57
CA THR A 64 -8.07 2.05 11.45
C THR A 64 -6.66 2.61 11.70
N ALA A 65 -6.24 2.77 12.97
CA ALA A 65 -4.89 3.19 13.33
C ALA A 65 -3.88 2.06 13.07
N ASP A 66 -4.20 0.83 13.47
CA ASP A 66 -3.35 -0.34 13.16
C ASP A 66 -3.17 -0.49 11.64
N TYR A 67 -4.25 -0.34 10.87
CA TYR A 67 -4.19 -0.39 9.41
C TYR A 67 -3.30 0.71 8.83
N ALA A 68 -3.43 1.95 9.32
CA ALA A 68 -2.59 3.06 8.86
C ALA A 68 -1.09 2.80 9.13
N GLU A 69 -0.77 2.18 10.27
CA GLU A 69 0.60 1.78 10.60
C GLU A 69 1.10 0.68 9.65
N VAL A 70 0.27 -0.32 9.35
CA VAL A 70 0.61 -1.39 8.40
C VAL A 70 0.95 -0.81 7.02
N ILE A 71 0.06 0.00 6.42
CA ILE A 71 0.30 0.52 5.07
C ILE A 71 1.48 1.49 5.01
N ARG A 72 1.66 2.29 6.07
CA ARG A 72 2.83 3.16 6.21
C ARG A 72 4.12 2.34 6.21
N ALA A 73 4.21 1.33 7.08
CA ALA A 73 5.42 0.55 7.25
C ALA A 73 5.70 -0.36 6.05
N LYS A 74 4.68 -1.06 5.52
CA LYS A 74 4.83 -2.03 4.43
C LYS A 74 5.10 -1.38 3.08
N THR A 75 4.45 -0.23 2.80
CA THR A 75 4.43 0.36 1.46
C THR A 75 4.97 1.79 1.44
N ALA A 76 4.39 2.70 2.24
CA ALA A 76 4.68 4.11 2.10
C ALA A 76 6.12 4.48 2.47
N VAL A 77 6.74 3.78 3.42
CA VAL A 77 8.12 4.05 3.83
C VAL A 77 9.14 3.89 2.70
N LEU A 78 8.90 2.98 1.75
CA LEU A 78 9.80 2.82 0.62
C LEU A 78 9.63 3.95 -0.42
N PHE A 79 8.41 4.44 -0.61
CA PHE A 79 8.15 5.64 -1.42
C PHE A 79 8.80 6.88 -0.78
N GLU A 80 8.66 7.05 0.53
CA GLU A 80 9.31 8.09 1.32
C GLU A 80 10.83 8.06 1.11
N ALA A 81 11.46 6.91 1.35
CA ALA A 81 12.90 6.72 1.23
C ALA A 81 13.40 6.96 -0.20
N ALA A 82 12.69 6.50 -1.21
CA ALA A 82 13.06 6.71 -2.61
C ALA A 82 13.05 8.19 -2.99
N CYS A 83 12.04 8.94 -2.57
CA CYS A 83 11.93 10.38 -2.80
C CYS A 83 12.98 11.16 -2.01
N GLU A 84 13.24 10.78 -0.76
CA GLU A 84 14.26 11.39 0.09
C GLU A 84 15.66 11.21 -0.48
N VAL A 85 16.02 9.98 -0.87
CA VAL A 85 17.33 9.70 -1.50
C VAL A 85 17.45 10.40 -2.87
N GLY A 86 16.36 10.47 -3.63
CA GLY A 86 16.33 11.26 -4.86
C GLY A 86 16.64 12.74 -4.63
N ALA A 87 16.06 13.33 -3.56
CA ALA A 87 16.35 14.70 -3.16
C ALA A 87 17.82 14.90 -2.75
N MET A 88 18.37 13.97 -1.95
CA MET A 88 19.77 13.99 -1.54
C MET A 88 20.72 13.93 -2.75
N SER A 89 20.45 12.99 -3.66
CA SER A 89 21.26 12.82 -4.89
C SER A 89 21.17 14.02 -5.83
N GLY A 90 20.05 14.74 -5.81
CA GLY A 90 19.84 15.98 -6.56
C GLY A 90 20.43 17.21 -5.88
N GLY A 91 21.02 17.09 -4.69
CA GLY A 91 21.61 18.21 -3.94
C GLY A 91 20.55 19.16 -3.37
N ALA A 92 19.33 18.69 -3.11
CA ALA A 92 18.30 19.49 -2.47
C ALA A 92 18.73 19.88 -1.03
N ASP A 93 18.30 21.07 -0.62
CA ASP A 93 18.46 21.48 0.77
C ASP A 93 17.53 20.68 1.72
N GLU A 94 17.68 20.91 3.02
CA GLU A 94 16.90 20.19 4.05
C GLU A 94 15.38 20.37 3.88
N ALA A 95 14.94 21.53 3.41
CA ALA A 95 13.52 21.81 3.17
C ALA A 95 13.00 21.01 1.97
N GLY A 96 13.73 21.00 0.87
CA GLY A 96 13.42 20.22 -0.33
C GLY A 96 13.45 18.72 -0.07
N ARG A 97 14.44 18.23 0.73
CA ARG A 97 14.52 16.83 1.15
C ARG A 97 13.27 16.42 1.94
N LYS A 98 12.86 17.20 2.95
CA LYS A 98 11.65 16.94 3.74
C LYS A 98 10.39 16.98 2.89
N ALA A 99 10.28 17.94 1.98
CA ALA A 99 9.13 18.04 1.08
C ALA A 99 8.98 16.81 0.19
N LEU A 100 10.08 16.32 -0.40
CA LEU A 100 10.07 15.13 -1.24
C LEU A 100 9.85 13.84 -0.42
N ALA A 101 10.40 13.73 0.79
CA ALA A 101 10.12 12.62 1.69
C ALA A 101 8.62 12.57 2.04
N LEU A 102 8.01 13.71 2.43
CA LEU A 102 6.58 13.80 2.70
C LEU A 102 5.73 13.46 1.45
N TYR A 103 6.11 13.98 0.28
CA TYR A 103 5.47 13.62 -0.98
C TYR A 103 5.46 12.09 -1.19
N GLY A 104 6.60 11.43 -1.02
CA GLY A 104 6.72 9.99 -1.17
C GLY A 104 5.85 9.24 -0.18
N LEU A 105 5.88 9.62 1.10
CA LEU A 105 5.05 9.02 2.15
C LEU A 105 3.55 9.08 1.82
N GLU A 106 3.07 10.26 1.44
CA GLU A 106 1.66 10.50 1.15
C GLU A 106 1.22 9.80 -0.14
N LEU A 107 2.08 9.79 -1.17
CA LEU A 107 1.84 9.03 -2.40
C LEU A 107 1.74 7.53 -2.12
N GLY A 108 2.64 6.98 -1.29
CA GLY A 108 2.65 5.56 -0.93
C GLY A 108 1.39 5.14 -0.16
N ASN A 109 0.92 5.98 0.78
CA ASN A 109 -0.34 5.76 1.49
C ASN A 109 -1.55 5.79 0.53
N ALA A 110 -1.61 6.79 -0.36
CA ALA A 110 -2.66 6.88 -1.37
C ALA A 110 -2.67 5.66 -2.30
N PHE A 111 -1.49 5.23 -2.74
CA PHE A 111 -1.31 4.07 -3.61
C PHE A 111 -1.87 2.79 -2.98
N GLN A 112 -1.53 2.52 -1.71
CA GLN A 112 -1.99 1.31 -1.02
C GLN A 112 -3.50 1.33 -0.78
N LEU A 113 -4.08 2.47 -0.37
CA LEU A 113 -5.52 2.61 -0.20
C LEU A 113 -6.31 2.33 -1.49
N VAL A 114 -5.78 2.78 -2.64
CA VAL A 114 -6.37 2.48 -3.95
C VAL A 114 -6.23 1.00 -4.29
N ASP A 115 -5.07 0.38 -4.03
CA ASP A 115 -4.83 -1.05 -4.29
C ASP A 115 -5.81 -1.91 -3.48
N ASP A 116 -5.98 -1.62 -2.19
CA ASP A 116 -6.92 -2.32 -1.31
C ASP A 116 -8.39 -2.15 -1.75
N ALA A 117 -8.77 -0.98 -2.27
CA ALA A 117 -10.12 -0.76 -2.80
C ALA A 117 -10.35 -1.51 -4.14
N LEU A 118 -9.32 -1.58 -4.99
CA LEU A 118 -9.38 -2.27 -6.28
C LEU A 118 -9.50 -3.78 -6.14
N ASP A 119 -9.00 -4.38 -5.05
CA ASP A 119 -9.17 -5.82 -4.79
C ASP A 119 -10.65 -6.22 -4.72
N TYR A 120 -11.53 -5.29 -4.33
CA TYR A 120 -12.98 -5.52 -4.22
C TYR A 120 -13.81 -4.87 -5.33
N GLY A 121 -13.28 -3.83 -5.99
CA GLY A 121 -14.00 -3.03 -7.00
C GLY A 121 -13.72 -3.42 -8.45
N GLY A 122 -12.72 -4.24 -8.70
CA GLY A 122 -12.27 -4.61 -10.04
C GLY A 122 -13.26 -5.54 -10.76
N GLN A 123 -13.49 -5.32 -12.07
CA GLN A 123 -14.14 -6.32 -12.90
C GLN A 123 -13.19 -7.53 -13.05
N SER A 124 -13.70 -8.72 -12.69
CA SER A 124 -13.00 -9.99 -12.85
C SER A 124 -12.44 -10.11 -14.27
N GLY A 125 -11.13 -10.11 -14.43
CA GLY A 125 -10.47 -10.41 -15.71
C GLY A 125 -9.53 -9.36 -16.27
N THR A 126 -9.53 -8.08 -15.82
CA THR A 126 -8.63 -7.05 -16.37
C THR A 126 -7.21 -7.07 -15.79
N LEU A 127 -7.01 -7.60 -14.58
CA LEU A 127 -5.70 -7.61 -13.90
C LEU A 127 -5.18 -9.01 -13.53
N GLY A 128 -5.89 -10.09 -13.92
CA GLY A 128 -5.43 -11.47 -13.63
C GLY A 128 -5.51 -11.86 -12.14
N LYS A 129 -6.19 -11.05 -11.29
CA LYS A 129 -6.52 -11.34 -9.90
C LYS A 129 -8.02 -11.68 -9.77
N ASN A 130 -8.35 -12.53 -8.81
CA ASN A 130 -9.75 -12.76 -8.41
C ASN A 130 -10.18 -11.63 -7.46
N VAL A 131 -11.47 -11.26 -7.51
CA VAL A 131 -12.04 -10.29 -6.56
C VAL A 131 -11.95 -10.87 -5.15
N GLY A 132 -11.43 -10.08 -4.19
CA GLY A 132 -11.38 -10.43 -2.78
C GLY A 132 -10.25 -11.40 -2.39
N ASP A 133 -9.15 -11.39 -3.11
CA ASP A 133 -7.96 -12.16 -2.71
C ASP A 133 -7.47 -11.73 -1.32
N ASP A 134 -7.47 -10.42 -1.00
CA ASP A 134 -7.10 -9.91 0.32
C ASP A 134 -8.03 -10.41 1.44
N LEU A 135 -9.34 -10.56 1.15
CA LEU A 135 -10.30 -11.13 2.10
C LEU A 135 -9.98 -12.61 2.38
N ARG A 136 -9.70 -13.40 1.33
CA ARG A 136 -9.34 -14.81 1.46
C ARG A 136 -8.01 -15.02 2.18
N GLU A 137 -7.08 -14.08 2.04
CA GLU A 137 -5.81 -14.08 2.76
C GLU A 137 -5.95 -13.60 4.22
N GLY A 138 -7.12 -13.10 4.62
CA GLY A 138 -7.39 -12.61 5.97
C GLY A 138 -6.81 -11.24 6.27
N LYS A 139 -6.46 -10.46 5.24
CA LYS A 139 -5.93 -9.11 5.41
C LYS A 139 -7.01 -8.15 5.92
N MET A 140 -6.69 -7.45 7.00
CA MET A 140 -7.54 -6.42 7.59
C MET A 140 -7.36 -5.10 6.84
N THR A 141 -7.92 -5.03 5.61
CA THR A 141 -7.89 -3.82 4.79
C THR A 141 -8.92 -2.79 5.26
N LEU A 142 -8.77 -1.53 4.89
CA LEU A 142 -9.67 -0.46 5.35
C LEU A 142 -11.15 -0.72 5.01
N PRO A 143 -11.52 -1.23 3.81
CA PRO A 143 -12.90 -1.60 3.53
C PRO A 143 -13.49 -2.60 4.53
N VAL A 144 -12.71 -3.62 4.93
CA VAL A 144 -13.12 -4.64 5.91
C VAL A 144 -13.33 -4.01 7.28
N ILE A 145 -12.36 -3.23 7.76
CA ILE A 145 -12.41 -2.58 9.08
C ILE A 145 -13.63 -1.65 9.17
N LEU A 146 -13.84 -0.80 8.17
CA LEU A 146 -14.99 0.11 8.15
C LEU A 146 -16.33 -0.64 8.08
N ALA A 147 -16.37 -1.75 7.35
CA ALA A 147 -17.57 -2.60 7.31
C ALA A 147 -17.87 -3.22 8.67
N LEU A 148 -16.85 -3.78 9.33
CA LEU A 148 -17.00 -4.37 10.66
C LEU A 148 -17.49 -3.35 11.72
N GLN A 149 -17.09 -2.08 11.59
CA GLN A 149 -17.56 -1.01 12.49
C GLN A 149 -19.03 -0.64 12.29
N ALA A 150 -19.55 -0.76 11.06
CA ALA A 150 -20.91 -0.32 10.71
C ALA A 150 -21.93 -1.46 10.61
N ALA A 151 -21.48 -2.70 10.40
CA ALA A 151 -22.30 -3.86 10.11
C ALA A 151 -23.12 -4.34 11.29
N SER A 152 -24.30 -4.90 11.00
CA SER A 152 -25.10 -5.67 11.96
C SER A 152 -24.37 -6.93 12.42
N GLU A 153 -24.84 -7.55 13.50
CA GLU A 153 -24.24 -8.78 14.05
C GLU A 153 -24.19 -9.91 13.00
N SER A 154 -25.27 -10.10 12.23
CA SER A 154 -25.33 -11.09 11.17
C SER A 154 -24.39 -10.81 10.01
N GLU A 155 -24.20 -9.55 9.64
CA GLU A 155 -23.24 -9.14 8.61
C GLU A 155 -21.79 -9.28 9.09
N ARG A 156 -21.51 -8.94 10.36
CA ARG A 156 -20.19 -9.19 10.97
C ARG A 156 -19.84 -10.67 10.96
N ALA A 157 -20.81 -11.56 11.29
CA ALA A 157 -20.61 -13.00 11.23
C ALA A 157 -20.30 -13.48 9.80
N LEU A 158 -20.96 -12.90 8.78
CA LEU A 158 -20.69 -13.22 7.38
C LEU A 158 -19.30 -12.78 6.95
N ILE A 159 -18.89 -11.55 7.28
CA ILE A 159 -17.53 -11.06 7.01
C ILE A 159 -16.50 -11.98 7.69
N ALA A 160 -16.71 -12.30 8.98
CA ALA A 160 -15.80 -13.14 9.74
C ALA A 160 -15.66 -14.57 9.17
N SER A 161 -16.72 -15.13 8.59
CA SER A 161 -16.70 -16.48 7.98
C SER A 161 -15.91 -16.53 6.66
N ALA A 162 -15.84 -15.43 5.92
CA ALA A 162 -15.11 -15.32 4.65
C ALA A 162 -13.66 -14.85 4.83
N LEU A 163 -13.39 -14.08 5.89
CA LEU A 163 -12.08 -13.52 6.18
C LEU A 163 -11.09 -14.62 6.58
N GLY A 164 -9.97 -14.72 5.85
CA GLY A 164 -8.95 -15.75 6.08
C GLY A 164 -9.35 -17.16 5.62
N ASN A 165 -10.48 -17.29 4.93
CA ASN A 165 -10.94 -18.55 4.36
C ASN A 165 -10.49 -18.66 2.89
N ALA A 166 -9.40 -19.39 2.65
CA ALA A 166 -8.87 -19.61 1.29
C ALA A 166 -9.86 -20.32 0.35
N ASP A 167 -10.83 -21.06 0.91
CA ASP A 167 -11.86 -21.79 0.18
C ASP A 167 -13.17 -20.98 0.06
N ALA A 168 -13.18 -19.70 0.51
CA ALA A 168 -14.36 -18.84 0.36
C ALA A 168 -14.76 -18.75 -1.11
N THR A 169 -16.02 -19.09 -1.37
CA THR A 169 -16.58 -19.08 -2.71
C THR A 169 -16.76 -17.66 -3.23
N ASP A 170 -16.79 -17.48 -4.55
CA ASP A 170 -17.06 -16.17 -5.15
C ASP A 170 -18.41 -15.60 -4.69
N LEU A 171 -19.40 -16.46 -4.41
CA LEU A 171 -20.69 -16.02 -3.87
C LEU A 171 -20.55 -15.38 -2.48
N GLU A 172 -19.77 -15.99 -1.58
CA GLU A 172 -19.52 -15.46 -0.23
C GLU A 172 -18.75 -14.14 -0.31
N VAL A 173 -17.73 -14.06 -1.16
CA VAL A 173 -17.01 -12.81 -1.41
C VAL A 173 -17.93 -11.71 -1.95
N HIS A 174 -18.81 -12.04 -2.92
CA HIS A 174 -19.77 -11.06 -3.44
C HIS A 174 -20.78 -10.60 -2.38
N GLN A 175 -21.17 -11.46 -1.45
CA GLN A 175 -22.02 -11.09 -0.32
C GLN A 175 -21.31 -10.10 0.62
N VAL A 176 -20.02 -10.31 0.89
CA VAL A 176 -19.20 -9.35 1.67
C VAL A 176 -19.06 -8.02 0.91
N VAL A 177 -18.78 -8.05 -0.39
CA VAL A 177 -18.70 -6.83 -1.23
C VAL A 177 -20.03 -6.07 -1.26
N ALA A 178 -21.17 -6.78 -1.23
CA ALA A 178 -22.48 -6.14 -1.11
C ALA A 178 -22.65 -5.39 0.23
N ILE A 179 -22.05 -5.89 1.32
CA ILE A 179 -22.00 -5.18 2.62
C ILE A 179 -21.10 -3.92 2.47
N PHE A 180 -19.92 -4.04 1.83
CA PHE A 180 -19.06 -2.90 1.58
C PHE A 180 -19.77 -1.78 0.80
N ASN A 181 -20.52 -2.15 -0.23
CA ASN A 181 -21.30 -1.20 -1.02
C ASN A 181 -22.43 -0.55 -0.19
N ARG A 182 -23.12 -1.33 0.64
CA ARG A 182 -24.21 -0.82 1.51
C ARG A 182 -23.72 0.25 2.48
N TYR A 183 -22.53 0.08 3.05
CA TYR A 183 -21.93 1.01 4.01
C TYR A 183 -20.95 1.99 3.36
N GLU A 184 -20.86 1.99 2.01
CA GLU A 184 -19.98 2.85 1.21
C GLU A 184 -18.49 2.75 1.62
N THR A 185 -18.03 1.58 2.11
CA THR A 185 -16.67 1.46 2.67
C THR A 185 -15.60 1.59 1.59
N LEU A 186 -15.85 1.12 0.38
CA LEU A 186 -14.94 1.31 -0.76
C LEU A 186 -14.82 2.80 -1.11
N LYS A 187 -15.94 3.51 -1.18
CA LYS A 187 -15.97 4.95 -1.44
C LYS A 187 -15.19 5.71 -0.35
N LYS A 188 -15.42 5.41 0.93
CA LYS A 188 -14.69 6.02 2.05
C LYS A 188 -13.20 5.74 2.00
N THR A 189 -12.80 4.54 1.56
CA THR A 189 -11.38 4.20 1.35
C THR A 189 -10.77 5.04 0.24
N LEU A 190 -11.46 5.22 -0.89
CA LEU A 190 -11.01 6.07 -2.00
C LEU A 190 -10.99 7.56 -1.63
N GLU A 191 -11.95 8.03 -0.84
CA GLU A 191 -11.93 9.40 -0.29
C GLU A 191 -10.68 9.61 0.59
N LYS A 192 -10.31 8.61 1.41
CA LYS A 192 -9.09 8.66 2.20
C LYS A 192 -7.82 8.66 1.32
N ALA A 193 -7.81 7.88 0.24
CA ALA A 193 -6.73 7.92 -0.74
C ALA A 193 -6.58 9.31 -1.39
N GLN A 194 -7.70 9.98 -1.69
CA GLN A 194 -7.70 11.34 -2.22
C GLN A 194 -7.18 12.38 -1.19
N ASP A 195 -7.43 12.17 0.12
CA ASP A 195 -6.85 13.03 1.17
C ASP A 195 -5.33 12.97 1.15
N HIS A 196 -4.76 11.77 1.10
CA HIS A 196 -3.32 11.56 0.97
C HIS A 196 -2.77 12.10 -0.35
N ALA A 197 -3.47 11.93 -1.46
CA ALA A 197 -3.09 12.50 -2.74
C ALA A 197 -3.00 14.03 -2.69
N ARG A 198 -3.97 14.70 -2.03
CA ARG A 198 -3.91 16.16 -1.82
C ARG A 198 -2.73 16.57 -0.95
N ALA A 199 -2.43 15.80 0.10
CA ALA A 199 -1.26 16.06 0.95
C ALA A 199 0.06 15.90 0.19
N ALA A 200 0.17 14.88 -0.67
CA ALA A 200 1.33 14.69 -1.54
C ALA A 200 1.53 15.89 -2.49
N ILE A 201 0.48 16.36 -3.14
CA ILE A 201 0.54 17.54 -4.02
C ILE A 201 0.93 18.79 -3.23
N ALA A 202 0.36 18.99 -2.04
CA ALA A 202 0.69 20.13 -1.18
C ALA A 202 2.17 20.11 -0.74
N ALA A 203 2.76 18.94 -0.51
CA ALA A 203 4.19 18.83 -0.22
C ALA A 203 5.06 19.37 -1.36
N LEU A 204 4.65 19.17 -2.63
CA LEU A 204 5.36 19.67 -3.79
C LEU A 204 5.32 21.21 -3.91
N GLU A 205 4.35 21.89 -3.31
CA GLU A 205 4.24 23.36 -3.36
C GLU A 205 5.46 24.08 -2.76
N GLN A 206 6.20 23.39 -1.87
CA GLN A 206 7.42 23.90 -1.27
C GLN A 206 8.63 23.90 -2.24
N LEU A 207 8.49 23.21 -3.38
CA LEU A 207 9.56 23.09 -4.37
C LEU A 207 9.41 24.15 -5.47
N PRO A 208 10.53 24.56 -6.09
CA PRO A 208 10.51 25.45 -7.25
C PRO A 208 9.69 24.87 -8.40
N ASP A 209 9.03 25.73 -9.15
CA ASP A 209 8.29 25.29 -10.35
C ASP A 209 9.24 24.72 -11.39
N SER A 210 8.88 23.55 -11.91
CA SER A 210 9.67 22.82 -12.91
C SER A 210 8.78 21.79 -13.62
N GLU A 211 9.24 21.33 -14.79
CA GLU A 211 8.59 20.22 -15.51
C GLU A 211 8.52 18.95 -14.63
N MET A 212 9.60 18.67 -13.88
CA MET A 212 9.64 17.49 -13.00
C MET A 212 8.63 17.58 -11.85
N LYS A 213 8.40 18.79 -11.27
CA LYS A 213 7.34 19.02 -10.28
C LYS A 213 5.97 18.70 -10.87
N SER A 214 5.71 19.11 -12.11
CA SER A 214 4.44 18.81 -12.80
C SER A 214 4.29 17.30 -13.02
N ILE A 215 5.35 16.62 -13.46
CA ILE A 215 5.33 15.14 -13.63
C ILE A 215 5.04 14.44 -12.31
N LEU A 216 5.66 14.87 -11.20
CA LEU A 216 5.38 14.28 -9.87
C LEU A 216 3.91 14.48 -9.46
N ALA A 217 3.32 15.64 -9.75
CA ALA A 217 1.89 15.87 -9.51
C ALA A 217 1.01 14.96 -10.39
N ASP A 218 1.36 14.76 -11.65
CA ASP A 218 0.65 13.87 -12.57
C ASP A 218 0.72 12.40 -12.11
N VAL A 219 1.84 11.96 -11.52
CA VAL A 219 1.99 10.62 -10.92
C VAL A 219 0.97 10.41 -9.81
N VAL A 220 0.77 11.41 -8.93
CA VAL A 220 -0.24 11.35 -7.86
C VAL A 220 -1.63 11.19 -8.46
N VAL A 221 -2.00 12.07 -9.41
CA VAL A 221 -3.32 12.04 -10.06
C VAL A 221 -3.58 10.70 -10.73
N HIS A 222 -2.58 10.19 -11.46
CA HIS A 222 -2.69 8.89 -12.13
C HIS A 222 -2.84 7.74 -11.13
N SER A 223 -2.12 7.78 -9.99
CA SER A 223 -2.16 6.75 -8.98
C SER A 223 -3.55 6.58 -8.35
N VAL A 224 -4.29 7.69 -8.11
CA VAL A 224 -5.63 7.64 -7.53
C VAL A 224 -6.75 7.48 -8.56
N SER A 225 -6.50 7.81 -9.83
CA SER A 225 -7.51 7.67 -10.90
C SER A 225 -7.71 6.23 -11.39
N ARG A 226 -6.85 5.29 -11.00
CA ARG A 226 -6.94 3.87 -11.40
C ARG A 226 -8.21 3.17 -10.92
N ALA A 227 -8.88 3.71 -9.90
CA ALA A 227 -10.09 3.17 -9.29
C ALA A 227 -11.38 3.91 -9.70
N SER A 228 -11.31 4.85 -10.66
CA SER A 228 -12.45 5.65 -11.16
C SER A 228 -12.93 5.19 -12.54
#